data_58af11e2b214feb7bf51ddfc62ea8df0
#
_entry.id   58af11e2b214feb7bf51ddfc62ea8df0
#
_cell.length_a   1.000
_cell.length_b   1.000
_cell.length_c   1.000
_cell.angle_alpha   90.00
_cell.angle_beta   90.00
_cell.angle_gamma   90.00
#
_symmetry.space_group_name_H-M   'P 1'
#
loop_
_entity.id
_entity.type
_entity.pdbx_description
1 polymer ?
#
loop_
_entity_poly.entity_id
_entity_poly.type
_entity_poly.pdbx_seq_one_letter_code
_entity_poly.pdbx_strand_id
1 'polypeptide(L)'
;LYKYGKKVNLYDGLSRKNGSHSIFDDLQMIVEQEEHKEKNIKLEYYCISGGITEMIQGAFDEHNLSDHFKEIFACSLDEDEHGKLAYIKETVGHTIKTQKLYMIAKGVSPKRGDNPSKVNEVSKNLRIPFENMIFLGDGQTDIPAFSLINKSGGTSIAVYREIKRADGTIDEQATMKPSRF
;
A
#
# COMPACT_ATOMS: atom_id res chain seq x y z
N LEU A 1 -18.07 9.00 0.53
CA LEU A 1 -17.07 7.94 0.37
C LEU A 1 -16.34 7.66 1.69
N TYR A 2 -15.78 8.66 2.36
CA TYR A 2 -15.05 8.52 3.63
C TYR A 2 -15.84 7.74 4.71
N LYS A 3 -17.13 8.05 4.90
CA LYS A 3 -18.01 7.33 5.85
C LYS A 3 -18.20 5.85 5.52
N TYR A 4 -18.12 5.49 4.24
CA TYR A 4 -18.15 4.08 3.82
C TYR A 4 -16.83 3.39 4.12
N GLY A 5 -15.72 4.10 3.97
CA GLY A 5 -14.41 3.59 4.36
C GLY A 5 -14.35 3.16 5.82
N LYS A 6 -14.94 3.91 6.72
CA LYS A 6 -15.03 3.55 8.16
C LYS A 6 -15.73 2.23 8.45
N LYS A 7 -16.49 1.69 7.50
CA LYS A 7 -17.19 0.40 7.63
C LYS A 7 -16.39 -0.78 7.10
N VAL A 8 -15.21 -0.52 6.53
CA VAL A 8 -14.35 -1.58 6.00
C VAL A 8 -13.71 -2.33 7.16
N ASN A 9 -13.86 -3.65 7.13
CA ASN A 9 -13.13 -4.52 8.04
C ASN A 9 -11.75 -4.83 7.45
N LEU A 10 -10.73 -4.68 8.27
CA LEU A 10 -9.38 -5.09 7.91
C LEU A 10 -9.14 -6.55 8.34
N TYR A 11 -8.14 -7.17 7.76
CA TYR A 11 -7.66 -8.48 8.23
C TYR A 11 -7.16 -8.39 9.67
N ASP A 12 -7.24 -9.52 10.36
CA ASP A 12 -6.73 -9.64 11.72
C ASP A 12 -5.25 -9.24 11.79
N GLY A 13 -4.88 -8.54 12.85
CA GLY A 13 -3.52 -8.03 13.04
C GLY A 13 -3.21 -6.71 12.35
N LEU A 14 -4.12 -6.16 11.53
CA LEU A 14 -3.91 -4.84 10.90
C LEU A 14 -4.50 -3.69 11.71
N SER A 15 -5.52 -3.94 12.53
CA SER A 15 -6.26 -2.90 13.25
C SER A 15 -5.68 -2.60 14.61
N ARG A 16 -5.64 -1.31 14.99
CA ARG A 16 -5.31 -0.82 16.35
C ARG A 16 -6.54 -0.47 17.18
N LYS A 17 -7.72 -0.93 16.76
CA LYS A 17 -8.95 -0.70 17.52
C LYS A 17 -8.89 -1.39 18.89
N ASN A 18 -9.53 -0.76 19.87
CA ASN A 18 -9.65 -1.28 21.23
C ASN A 18 -8.30 -1.52 21.95
N GLY A 19 -7.26 -0.77 21.56
CA GLY A 19 -5.92 -0.91 22.18
C GLY A 19 -5.14 -2.14 21.74
N SER A 20 -5.58 -2.81 20.67
CA SER A 20 -4.78 -3.89 20.06
C SER A 20 -3.54 -3.34 19.35
N HIS A 21 -2.50 -4.16 19.29
CA HIS A 21 -1.33 -3.88 18.46
C HIS A 21 -1.59 -4.32 17.02
N SER A 22 -1.07 -3.55 16.07
CA SER A 22 -1.05 -3.92 14.66
C SER A 22 0.33 -4.48 14.29
N ILE A 23 0.41 -5.19 13.17
CA ILE A 23 1.69 -5.63 12.61
C ILE A 23 2.66 -4.45 12.39
N PHE A 24 2.14 -3.25 12.13
CA PHE A 24 2.97 -2.04 11.94
C PHE A 24 3.65 -1.64 13.25
N ASP A 25 2.97 -1.78 14.39
CA ASP A 25 3.55 -1.54 15.71
C ASP A 25 4.61 -2.59 16.03
N ASP A 26 4.35 -3.86 15.74
CA ASP A 26 5.28 -4.96 15.99
C ASP A 26 6.58 -4.78 15.17
N LEU A 27 6.45 -4.42 13.89
CA LEU A 27 7.60 -4.13 13.03
C LEU A 27 8.38 -2.89 13.50
N GLN A 28 7.69 -1.88 14.01
CA GLN A 28 8.33 -0.70 14.59
C GLN A 28 9.13 -1.07 15.84
N MET A 29 8.57 -1.89 16.72
CA MET A 29 9.29 -2.38 17.89
C MET A 29 10.55 -3.18 17.54
N ILE A 30 10.52 -3.96 16.44
CA ILE A 30 11.70 -4.70 15.98
C ILE A 30 12.83 -3.73 15.60
N VAL A 31 12.55 -2.69 14.79
CA VAL A 31 13.61 -1.76 14.38
C VAL A 31 14.08 -0.82 15.49
N GLU A 32 13.33 -0.72 16.59
CA GLU A 32 13.71 0.03 17.79
C GLU A 32 14.63 -0.75 18.74
N GLN A 33 14.90 -2.03 18.46
CA GLN A 33 15.89 -2.80 19.21
C GLN A 33 17.30 -2.23 19.01
N GLU A 34 18.14 -2.34 20.02
CA GLU A 34 19.48 -1.70 20.02
C GLU A 34 20.32 -2.06 18.79
N GLU A 35 20.31 -3.34 18.38
CA GLU A 35 21.05 -3.83 17.21
C GLU A 35 20.64 -3.16 15.88
N HIS A 36 19.41 -2.64 15.79
CA HIS A 36 18.87 -1.97 14.61
C HIS A 36 19.00 -0.45 14.73
N LYS A 37 18.91 0.09 15.93
CA LYS A 37 19.14 1.53 16.20
C LYS A 37 20.55 1.96 15.80
N GLU A 38 21.56 1.18 16.12
CA GLU A 38 22.94 1.45 15.73
C GLU A 38 23.11 1.57 14.21
N LYS A 39 22.31 0.83 13.44
CA LYS A 39 22.30 0.86 11.98
C LYS A 39 21.42 1.99 11.40
N ASN A 40 20.77 2.80 12.27
CA ASN A 40 19.86 3.87 11.89
C ASN A 40 18.76 3.41 10.88
N ILE A 41 18.24 2.19 11.08
CA ILE A 41 17.16 1.64 10.26
C ILE A 41 15.86 2.35 10.61
N LYS A 42 15.12 2.77 9.57
CA LYS A 42 13.81 3.42 9.70
C LYS A 42 12.80 2.72 8.79
N LEU A 43 11.61 2.48 9.30
CA LEU A 43 10.50 1.98 8.51
C LEU A 43 9.64 3.14 7.99
N GLU A 44 9.20 3.02 6.77
CA GLU A 44 8.22 3.89 6.16
C GLU A 44 7.15 3.04 5.47
N TYR A 45 5.90 3.36 5.71
CA TYR A 45 4.77 2.64 5.12
C TYR A 45 4.08 3.51 4.08
N TYR A 46 3.72 2.89 2.96
CA TYR A 46 3.01 3.51 1.83
C TYR A 46 1.86 2.61 1.42
N CYS A 47 0.71 3.20 1.08
CA CYS A 47 -0.40 2.48 0.50
C CYS A 47 -0.47 2.78 -1.00
N ILE A 48 -0.48 1.73 -1.85
CA ILE A 48 -0.67 1.84 -3.29
C ILE A 48 -1.87 0.99 -3.66
N SER A 49 -3.00 1.60 -4.00
CA SER A 49 -4.27 0.89 -4.16
C SER A 49 -5.07 1.34 -5.37
N GLY A 50 -5.75 0.40 -6.02
CA GLY A 50 -6.81 0.72 -7.00
C GLY A 50 -8.13 1.18 -6.36
N GLY A 51 -8.22 1.20 -5.04
CA GLY A 51 -9.37 1.75 -4.31
C GLY A 51 -9.41 3.28 -4.32
N ILE A 52 -10.45 3.84 -3.73
CA ILE A 52 -10.69 5.28 -3.67
C ILE A 52 -10.05 5.88 -2.42
N THR A 53 -9.31 6.96 -2.58
CA THR A 53 -8.52 7.61 -1.51
C THR A 53 -9.34 7.88 -0.25
N GLU A 54 -10.52 8.48 -0.38
CA GLU A 54 -11.37 8.84 0.76
C GLU A 54 -11.87 7.60 1.51
N MET A 55 -12.11 6.49 0.80
CA MET A 55 -12.51 5.24 1.46
C MET A 55 -11.33 4.62 2.23
N ILE A 56 -10.14 4.63 1.65
CA ILE A 56 -8.93 4.12 2.31
C ILE A 56 -8.62 4.96 3.53
N GLN A 57 -8.66 6.29 3.40
CA GLN A 57 -8.46 7.20 4.53
C GLN A 57 -9.49 6.96 5.64
N GLY A 58 -10.77 6.78 5.29
CA GLY A 58 -11.81 6.47 6.28
C GLY A 58 -11.54 5.15 7.01
N ALA A 59 -11.05 4.12 6.31
CA ALA A 59 -10.67 2.87 6.93
C ALA A 59 -9.45 3.02 7.85
N PHE A 60 -8.41 3.74 7.41
CA PHE A 60 -7.21 3.96 8.22
C PHE A 60 -7.51 4.75 9.48
N ASP A 61 -8.31 5.81 9.39
CA ASP A 61 -8.70 6.61 10.56
C ASP A 61 -9.53 5.79 11.54
N GLU A 62 -10.47 4.99 11.05
CA GLU A 62 -11.31 4.13 11.89
C GLU A 62 -10.51 3.05 12.63
N HIS A 63 -9.43 2.58 12.02
CA HIS A 63 -8.56 1.54 12.58
C HIS A 63 -7.29 2.09 13.25
N ASN A 64 -7.18 3.42 13.42
CA ASN A 64 -6.05 4.14 14.01
C ASN A 64 -4.71 3.83 13.32
N LEU A 65 -4.70 3.78 11.98
CA LEU A 65 -3.52 3.44 11.16
C LEU A 65 -2.93 4.64 10.41
N SER A 66 -3.63 5.78 10.36
CA SER A 66 -3.26 6.91 9.50
C SER A 66 -1.88 7.49 9.81
N ASP A 67 -1.42 7.40 11.05
CA ASP A 67 -0.12 7.86 11.50
C ASP A 67 1.06 6.99 11.04
N HIS A 68 0.80 5.72 10.69
CA HIS A 68 1.83 4.84 10.14
C HIS A 68 2.18 5.19 8.69
N PHE A 69 1.21 5.63 7.90
CA PHE A 69 1.39 5.78 6.46
C PHE A 69 1.89 7.17 6.06
N LYS A 70 3.02 7.23 5.39
CA LYS A 70 3.59 8.47 4.84
C LYS A 70 2.70 9.05 3.74
N GLU A 71 2.20 8.18 2.85
CA GLU A 71 1.37 8.58 1.73
C GLU A 71 0.46 7.45 1.25
N ILE A 72 -0.71 7.82 0.75
CA ILE A 72 -1.67 6.94 0.09
C ILE A 72 -1.72 7.32 -1.38
N PHE A 73 -1.30 6.41 -2.24
CA PHE A 73 -1.45 6.50 -3.69
C PHE A 73 -2.65 5.67 -4.11
N ALA A 74 -3.75 6.31 -4.39
CA ALA A 74 -5.00 5.63 -4.72
C ALA A 74 -5.78 6.41 -5.78
N CYS A 75 -6.86 5.84 -6.29
CA CYS A 75 -7.74 6.54 -7.20
C CYS A 75 -8.35 7.75 -6.51
N SER A 76 -8.35 8.88 -7.18
CA SER A 76 -8.99 10.10 -6.70
C SER A 76 -10.13 10.53 -7.62
N LEU A 77 -11.13 11.12 -6.99
CA LEU A 77 -12.28 11.70 -7.67
C LEU A 77 -12.20 13.21 -7.52
N ASP A 78 -12.74 13.93 -8.49
CA ASP A 78 -12.89 15.38 -8.42
C ASP A 78 -14.38 15.75 -8.39
N GLU A 79 -14.68 16.93 -7.88
CA GLU A 79 -16.04 17.43 -7.70
C GLU A 79 -16.33 18.52 -8.72
N ASP A 80 -17.59 18.67 -9.10
CA ASP A 80 -18.07 19.78 -9.89
C ASP A 80 -18.23 21.05 -9.03
N GLU A 81 -18.63 22.14 -9.65
CA GLU A 81 -18.87 23.44 -9.00
C GLU A 81 -19.95 23.39 -7.91
N HIS A 82 -20.73 22.32 -7.83
CA HIS A 82 -21.75 22.08 -6.83
C HIS A 82 -21.32 21.09 -5.73
N GLY A 83 -20.06 20.65 -5.73
CA GLY A 83 -19.53 19.69 -4.77
C GLY A 83 -20.02 18.25 -4.98
N LYS A 84 -20.48 17.92 -6.20
CA LYS A 84 -20.85 16.55 -6.57
C LYS A 84 -19.68 15.89 -7.31
N LEU A 85 -19.50 14.59 -7.03
CA LEU A 85 -18.50 13.79 -7.73
C LEU A 85 -18.75 13.83 -9.25
N ALA A 86 -17.81 14.37 -10.00
CA ALA A 86 -17.95 14.64 -11.42
C ALA A 86 -17.15 13.65 -12.29
N TYR A 87 -15.88 13.39 -11.95
CA TYR A 87 -15.03 12.54 -12.76
C TYR A 87 -13.90 11.91 -11.95
N ILE A 88 -13.25 10.92 -12.55
CA ILE A 88 -12.07 10.28 -11.99
C ILE A 88 -10.87 11.16 -12.36
N LYS A 89 -10.20 11.72 -11.34
CA LYS A 89 -9.02 12.56 -11.50
C LYS A 89 -7.75 11.73 -11.69
N GLU A 90 -7.63 10.66 -10.92
CA GLU A 90 -6.49 9.76 -10.98
C GLU A 90 -6.94 8.31 -10.82
N THR A 91 -6.35 7.43 -11.60
CA THR A 91 -6.53 5.97 -11.47
C THR A 91 -5.21 5.32 -11.12
N VAL A 92 -5.25 4.28 -10.28
CA VAL A 92 -4.07 3.50 -9.90
C VAL A 92 -4.29 2.04 -10.32
N GLY A 93 -3.86 1.75 -11.55
CA GLY A 93 -3.89 0.40 -12.13
C GLY A 93 -2.51 -0.24 -12.20
N HIS A 94 -2.38 -1.30 -13.00
CA HIS A 94 -1.19 -2.16 -13.12
C HIS A 94 0.15 -1.40 -13.25
N THR A 95 0.29 -0.58 -14.29
CA THR A 95 1.54 0.15 -14.57
C THR A 95 1.72 1.36 -13.66
N ILE A 96 0.62 1.94 -13.20
CA ILE A 96 0.68 3.09 -12.28
C ILE A 96 1.24 2.68 -10.93
N LYS A 97 0.97 1.46 -10.45
CA LYS A 97 1.60 0.95 -9.21
C LYS A 97 3.12 0.95 -9.30
N THR A 98 3.68 0.54 -10.43
CA THR A 98 5.14 0.62 -10.69
C THR A 98 5.65 2.06 -10.68
N GLN A 99 4.92 2.98 -11.30
CA GLN A 99 5.27 4.40 -11.24
C GLN A 99 5.29 4.93 -9.79
N LYS A 100 4.30 4.54 -8.96
CA LYS A 100 4.28 4.96 -7.54
C LYS A 100 5.47 4.38 -6.76
N LEU A 101 5.90 3.15 -7.05
CA LEU A 101 7.13 2.60 -6.47
C LEU A 101 8.36 3.43 -6.85
N TYR A 102 8.49 3.86 -8.10
CA TYR A 102 9.57 4.79 -8.50
C TYR A 102 9.47 6.14 -7.80
N MET A 103 8.26 6.67 -7.59
CA MET A 103 8.07 7.90 -6.83
C MET A 103 8.58 7.75 -5.39
N ILE A 104 8.22 6.65 -4.72
CA ILE A 104 8.70 6.33 -3.37
C ILE A 104 10.23 6.19 -3.37
N ALA A 105 10.77 5.40 -4.31
CA ALA A 105 12.21 5.20 -4.44
C ALA A 105 12.99 6.51 -4.59
N LYS A 106 12.46 7.46 -5.36
CA LYS A 106 13.07 8.76 -5.62
C LYS A 106 12.70 9.83 -4.58
N GLY A 107 11.77 9.53 -3.68
CA GLY A 107 11.28 10.49 -2.70
C GLY A 107 10.38 11.58 -3.26
N VAL A 108 9.71 11.32 -4.40
CA VAL A 108 8.71 12.24 -4.99
C VAL A 108 7.38 12.04 -4.27
N SER A 109 6.85 13.10 -3.67
CA SER A 109 5.59 13.05 -2.91
C SER A 109 4.64 14.18 -3.31
N PRO A 110 3.59 13.88 -4.07
CA PRO A 110 2.52 14.84 -4.36
C PRO A 110 1.88 15.44 -3.11
N LYS A 111 1.78 14.69 -2.03
CA LYS A 111 1.29 15.18 -0.74
C LYS A 111 2.13 16.36 -0.20
N ARG A 112 3.42 16.42 -0.52
CA ARG A 112 4.30 17.53 -0.18
C ARG A 112 4.35 18.63 -1.25
N GLY A 113 3.55 18.50 -2.32
CA GLY A 113 3.52 19.46 -3.43
C GLY A 113 4.57 19.18 -4.52
N ASP A 114 5.25 18.03 -4.51
CA ASP A 114 6.16 17.68 -5.59
C ASP A 114 5.40 17.44 -6.90
N ASN A 115 5.96 17.92 -8.02
CA ASN A 115 5.44 17.57 -9.33
C ASN A 115 5.68 16.07 -9.60
N PRO A 116 4.63 15.27 -9.88
CA PRO A 116 4.77 13.85 -10.19
C PRO A 116 5.73 13.54 -11.34
N SER A 117 5.90 14.48 -12.30
CA SER A 117 6.82 14.32 -13.43
C SER A 117 8.29 14.21 -13.03
N LYS A 118 8.66 14.62 -11.81
CA LYS A 118 10.01 14.42 -11.27
C LYS A 118 10.42 12.95 -11.21
N VAL A 119 9.46 12.03 -11.26
CA VAL A 119 9.75 10.59 -11.35
C VAL A 119 10.58 10.23 -12.59
N ASN A 120 10.48 11.04 -13.66
CA ASN A 120 11.22 10.84 -14.91
C ASN A 120 12.66 11.40 -14.88
N GLU A 121 13.01 12.20 -13.88
CA GLU A 121 14.37 12.72 -13.76
C GLU A 121 15.35 11.57 -13.52
N VAL A 122 16.49 11.63 -14.19
CA VAL A 122 17.56 10.63 -14.00
C VAL A 122 18.22 10.88 -12.64
N SER A 123 18.11 9.90 -11.75
CA SER A 123 18.79 9.95 -10.44
C SER A 123 19.80 8.81 -10.36
N LYS A 124 21.04 9.16 -9.98
CA LYS A 124 22.09 8.16 -9.72
C LYS A 124 21.84 7.39 -8.42
N ASN A 125 21.22 8.03 -7.44
CA ASN A 125 20.96 7.45 -6.13
C ASN A 125 19.45 7.52 -5.84
N LEU A 126 18.88 6.42 -5.47
CA LEU A 126 17.51 6.35 -4.96
C LEU A 126 17.50 6.70 -3.46
N ARG A 127 16.49 7.44 -3.01
CA ARG A 127 16.28 7.70 -1.57
C ARG A 127 16.01 6.40 -0.82
N ILE A 128 15.17 5.54 -1.40
CA ILE A 128 14.92 4.19 -0.93
C ILE A 128 15.24 3.24 -2.11
N PRO A 129 16.35 2.50 -2.07
CA PRO A 129 16.63 1.46 -3.07
C PRO A 129 15.55 0.40 -3.07
N PHE A 130 15.25 -0.17 -4.23
CA PHE A 130 14.21 -1.21 -4.34
C PHE A 130 14.54 -2.47 -3.55
N GLU A 131 15.83 -2.78 -3.36
CA GLU A 131 16.32 -3.87 -2.52
C GLU A 131 15.92 -3.73 -1.04
N ASN A 132 15.61 -2.51 -0.60
CA ASN A 132 15.13 -2.20 0.74
C ASN A 132 13.60 -2.08 0.80
N MET A 133 12.88 -2.55 -0.22
CA MET A 133 11.42 -2.50 -0.25
C MET A 133 10.82 -3.90 -0.06
N ILE A 134 9.77 -3.94 0.74
CA ILE A 134 8.88 -5.09 0.84
C ILE A 134 7.53 -4.65 0.26
N PHE A 135 7.07 -5.32 -0.78
CA PHE A 135 5.80 -5.04 -1.43
C PHE A 135 4.79 -6.15 -1.16
N LEU A 136 3.65 -5.80 -0.54
CA LEU A 136 2.55 -6.72 -0.30
C LEU A 136 1.43 -6.43 -1.30
N GLY A 137 0.90 -7.47 -1.93
CA GLY A 137 -0.20 -7.34 -2.89
C GLY A 137 -1.09 -8.57 -2.91
N ASP A 138 -2.33 -8.41 -3.35
CA ASP A 138 -3.36 -9.45 -3.33
C ASP A 138 -3.97 -9.74 -4.72
N GLY A 139 -3.54 -9.03 -5.75
CA GLY A 139 -4.23 -9.09 -7.03
C GLY A 139 -3.34 -9.10 -8.27
N GLN A 140 -4.00 -9.41 -9.40
CA GLN A 140 -3.34 -9.40 -10.71
C GLN A 140 -2.75 -8.03 -11.08
N THR A 141 -3.29 -6.96 -10.51
CA THR A 141 -2.79 -5.60 -10.73
C THR A 141 -1.42 -5.36 -10.08
N ASP A 142 -0.98 -6.26 -9.18
CA ASP A 142 0.29 -6.17 -8.48
C ASP A 142 1.44 -6.87 -9.21
N ILE A 143 1.15 -7.68 -10.23
CA ILE A 143 2.16 -8.46 -10.97
C ILE A 143 3.33 -7.62 -11.48
N PRO A 144 3.11 -6.45 -12.16
CA PRO A 144 4.22 -5.63 -12.61
C PRO A 144 5.06 -5.06 -11.45
N ALA A 145 4.41 -4.74 -10.33
CA ALA A 145 5.07 -4.25 -9.11
C ALA A 145 5.92 -5.36 -8.48
N PHE A 146 5.37 -6.58 -8.32
CA PHE A 146 6.13 -7.75 -7.87
C PHE A 146 7.36 -8.01 -8.75
N SER A 147 7.17 -7.99 -10.08
CA SER A 147 8.28 -8.19 -11.02
C SER A 147 9.37 -7.15 -10.87
N LEU A 148 9.02 -5.87 -10.70
CA LEU A 148 9.98 -4.79 -10.48
C LEU A 148 10.75 -5.02 -9.18
N ILE A 149 10.05 -5.22 -8.07
CA ILE A 149 10.67 -5.37 -6.75
C ILE A 149 11.61 -6.58 -6.72
N ASN A 150 11.13 -7.75 -7.15
CA ASN A 150 11.93 -8.99 -7.13
C ASN A 150 13.17 -8.90 -8.05
N LYS A 151 13.04 -8.34 -9.24
CA LYS A 151 14.18 -8.15 -10.16
C LYS A 151 15.20 -7.14 -9.63
N SER A 152 14.79 -6.24 -8.75
CA SER A 152 15.65 -5.21 -8.16
C SER A 152 16.17 -5.60 -6.77
N GLY A 153 16.02 -6.86 -6.36
CA GLY A 153 16.58 -7.38 -5.10
C GLY A 153 15.71 -7.16 -3.86
N GLY A 154 14.52 -6.56 -4.01
CA GLY A 154 13.55 -6.40 -2.93
C GLY A 154 12.72 -7.66 -2.69
N THR A 155 11.77 -7.57 -1.78
CA THR A 155 10.91 -8.70 -1.39
C THR A 155 9.46 -8.42 -1.76
N SER A 156 8.80 -9.38 -2.42
CA SER A 156 7.36 -9.34 -2.69
C SER A 156 6.64 -10.43 -1.92
N ILE A 157 5.51 -10.06 -1.31
CA ILE A 157 4.66 -10.97 -0.54
C ILE A 157 3.25 -10.92 -1.15
N ALA A 158 2.82 -12.04 -1.71
CA ALA A 158 1.46 -12.18 -2.19
C ALA A 158 0.53 -12.64 -1.06
N VAL A 159 -0.53 -11.86 -0.84
CA VAL A 159 -1.55 -12.13 0.17
C VAL A 159 -2.81 -12.63 -0.52
N TYR A 160 -3.42 -13.66 0.00
CA TYR A 160 -4.69 -14.17 -0.52
C TYR A 160 -5.58 -14.71 0.60
N ARG A 161 -6.87 -14.75 0.34
CA ARG A 161 -7.85 -15.34 1.25
C ARG A 161 -8.28 -16.70 0.72
N GLU A 162 -8.18 -17.72 1.57
CA GLU A 162 -8.79 -19.01 1.26
C GLU A 162 -10.31 -18.91 1.33
N ILE A 163 -10.98 -19.30 0.26
CA ILE A 163 -12.42 -19.42 0.23
C ILE A 163 -12.76 -20.89 0.44
N LYS A 164 -13.53 -21.19 1.48
CA LYS A 164 -13.95 -22.55 1.82
C LYS A 164 -15.37 -22.79 1.34
N ARG A 165 -15.61 -23.98 0.81
CA ARG A 165 -16.94 -24.50 0.51
C ARG A 165 -17.69 -24.84 1.79
N ALA A 166 -18.99 -25.13 1.68
CA ALA A 166 -19.83 -25.51 2.82
C ALA A 166 -19.37 -26.80 3.55
N ASP A 167 -18.66 -27.66 2.86
CA ASP A 167 -18.06 -28.90 3.39
C ASP A 167 -16.69 -28.70 4.08
N GLY A 168 -16.21 -27.45 4.14
CA GLY A 168 -14.91 -27.08 4.73
C GLY A 168 -13.71 -27.23 3.80
N THR A 169 -13.88 -27.76 2.59
CA THR A 169 -12.81 -27.86 1.60
C THR A 169 -12.50 -26.49 0.96
N ILE A 170 -11.25 -26.30 0.54
CA ILE A 170 -10.85 -25.05 -0.13
C ILE A 170 -11.46 -25.03 -1.53
N ASP A 171 -12.15 -23.95 -1.87
CA ASP A 171 -12.56 -23.68 -3.24
C ASP A 171 -11.38 -23.11 -4.02
N GLU A 172 -10.68 -23.98 -4.75
CA GLU A 172 -9.49 -23.59 -5.51
C GLU A 172 -9.77 -22.62 -6.67
N GLN A 173 -11.01 -22.63 -7.20
CA GLN A 173 -11.40 -21.71 -8.28
C GLN A 173 -11.74 -20.32 -7.74
N ALA A 174 -12.37 -20.24 -6.58
CA ALA A 174 -12.71 -18.98 -5.92
C ALA A 174 -11.52 -18.41 -5.14
N THR A 175 -10.60 -19.26 -4.67
CA THR A 175 -9.36 -18.84 -4.02
C THR A 175 -8.37 -18.37 -5.08
N MET A 176 -8.15 -17.06 -5.16
CA MET A 176 -7.12 -16.49 -6.05
C MET A 176 -5.74 -16.82 -5.47
N LYS A 177 -5.22 -18.01 -5.78
CA LYS A 177 -3.85 -18.38 -5.39
C LYS A 177 -2.85 -17.60 -6.24
N PRO A 178 -1.80 -17.04 -5.64
CA PRO A 178 -0.74 -16.34 -6.36
C PRO A 178 0.22 -17.29 -7.10
N SER A 179 -0.19 -18.50 -7.43
CA SER A 179 0.64 -19.53 -8.06
C SER A 179 1.11 -19.20 -9.49
N ARG A 180 0.95 -17.94 -9.92
CA ARG A 180 1.39 -17.45 -11.24
C ARG A 180 2.23 -16.16 -11.16
N PHE A 181 2.77 -15.86 -9.99
CA PHE A 181 3.64 -14.68 -9.82
C PHE A 181 5.11 -15.05 -9.77
#